data_6aba6e4e8b7350cf21555f8ce53a19b2
#
_entry.id   6aba6e4e8b7350cf21555f8ce53a19b2
#
_cell.length_a   1.000
_cell.length_b   1.000
_cell.length_c   1.000
_cell.angle_alpha   90.00
_cell.angle_beta   90.00
_cell.angle_gamma   90.00
#
_symmetry.space_group_name_H-M   'P 1'
#
loop_
_entity.id
_entity.type
_entity.pdbx_description
1 polymer ?
#
loop_
_entity_poly.entity_id
_entity_poly.type
_entity_poly.pdbx_seq_one_letter_code
_entity_poly.pdbx_strand_id
1 'polypeptide(L)'
;MRKAGLTVAVLLVALAAPALAGKPIQRTRVQVVAEEYDFALSRRAVYAGPATIQLANFGEDPHDLRLRRVGGTKTFALGQVLPGDASDLRTTLSPGRYVLWCSIADHRARGMEAQLVVRKKRR
;
A
#
# COMPACT_ATOMS: atom_id res chain seq x y z
N MET A 1 -1.39 -45.43 62.16
CA MET A 1 -0.33 -45.32 61.14
C MET A 1 -0.92 -44.55 59.93
N ARG A 2 -0.54 -43.31 59.78
CA ARG A 2 -0.97 -42.51 58.64
C ARG A 2 0.06 -42.69 57.52
N LYS A 3 -0.38 -43.25 56.37
CA LYS A 3 0.46 -43.36 55.16
C LYS A 3 0.40 -41.99 54.44
N ALA A 4 1.54 -41.30 54.41
CA ALA A 4 1.72 -40.10 53.63
C ALA A 4 1.86 -40.48 52.14
N GLY A 5 0.87 -40.17 51.36
CA GLY A 5 0.94 -40.33 49.90
C GLY A 5 1.75 -39.18 49.30
N LEU A 6 2.88 -39.51 48.70
CA LEU A 6 3.72 -38.56 47.97
C LEU A 6 3.09 -38.31 46.57
N THR A 7 2.45 -37.16 46.39
CA THR A 7 1.91 -36.76 45.09
C THR A 7 3.03 -36.12 44.28
N VAL A 8 3.54 -36.83 43.27
CA VAL A 8 4.51 -36.27 42.33
C VAL A 8 3.75 -35.44 41.28
N ALA A 9 3.88 -34.12 41.37
CA ALA A 9 3.37 -33.20 40.34
C ALA A 9 4.34 -33.22 39.16
N VAL A 10 3.90 -33.80 38.06
CA VAL A 10 4.62 -33.73 36.77
C VAL A 10 4.38 -32.37 36.16
N LEU A 11 5.39 -31.50 36.17
CA LEU A 11 5.36 -30.21 35.49
C LEU A 11 5.59 -30.42 33.98
N LEU A 12 4.54 -30.38 33.19
CA LEU A 12 4.66 -30.36 31.73
C LEU A 12 5.16 -28.98 31.28
N VAL A 13 6.45 -28.88 31.00
CA VAL A 13 7.03 -27.73 30.34
C VAL A 13 6.70 -27.83 28.86
N ALA A 14 5.71 -27.05 28.39
CA ALA A 14 5.43 -26.89 26.99
C ALA A 14 6.58 -26.09 26.34
N LEU A 15 7.45 -26.76 25.58
CA LEU A 15 8.42 -26.08 24.71
C LEU A 15 7.61 -25.43 23.57
N ALA A 16 7.43 -24.12 23.68
CA ALA A 16 6.94 -23.32 22.54
C ALA A 16 8.01 -23.30 21.46
N ALA A 17 7.75 -23.95 20.33
CA ALA A 17 8.63 -23.87 19.17
C ALA A 17 8.68 -22.43 18.67
N PRO A 18 9.88 -21.86 18.34
CA PRO A 18 9.96 -20.53 17.77
C PRO A 18 9.25 -20.52 16.42
N ALA A 19 8.22 -19.65 16.29
CA ALA A 19 7.58 -19.43 15.01
C ALA A 19 8.62 -18.84 14.06
N LEU A 20 8.88 -19.53 12.92
CA LEU A 20 9.72 -19.03 11.84
C LEU A 20 8.98 -17.84 11.18
N ALA A 21 9.17 -16.63 11.73
CA ALA A 21 8.69 -15.41 11.10
C ALA A 21 9.52 -15.16 9.84
N GLY A 22 8.89 -15.21 8.64
CA GLY A 22 9.49 -14.80 7.39
C GLY A 22 9.93 -13.33 7.45
N LYS A 23 10.95 -12.94 6.66
CA LYS A 23 11.36 -11.53 6.56
C LYS A 23 10.16 -10.67 6.10
N PRO A 24 9.91 -9.51 6.73
CA PRO A 24 8.84 -8.61 6.29
C PRO A 24 9.06 -8.19 4.83
N ILE A 25 7.99 -8.21 4.03
CA ILE A 25 8.05 -7.73 2.64
C ILE A 25 8.25 -6.21 2.68
N GLN A 26 9.40 -5.76 2.17
CA GLN A 26 9.68 -4.34 2.01
C GLN A 26 8.85 -3.79 0.84
N ARG A 27 7.89 -2.92 1.16
CA ARG A 27 7.05 -2.25 0.16
C ARG A 27 7.53 -0.82 -0.06
N THR A 28 7.68 -0.45 -1.32
CA THR A 28 7.83 0.96 -1.70
C THR A 28 6.53 1.71 -1.36
N ARG A 29 6.65 2.88 -0.74
CA ARG A 29 5.50 3.73 -0.43
C ARG A 29 5.55 5.01 -1.23
N VAL A 30 4.40 5.34 -1.83
CA VAL A 30 4.16 6.62 -2.49
C VAL A 30 2.87 7.18 -1.93
N GLN A 31 2.90 8.40 -1.41
CA GLN A 31 1.70 9.14 -1.06
C GLN A 31 1.33 10.06 -2.21
N VAL A 32 0.07 10.00 -2.59
CA VAL A 32 -0.57 10.91 -3.53
C VAL A 32 -1.49 11.82 -2.72
N VAL A 33 -1.13 13.09 -2.64
CA VAL A 33 -1.98 14.11 -2.02
C VAL A 33 -2.92 14.65 -3.09
N ALA A 34 -4.22 14.58 -2.82
CA ALA A 34 -5.28 15.10 -3.68
C ALA A 34 -5.81 16.42 -3.12
N GLU A 35 -5.84 17.43 -3.95
CA GLU A 35 -6.54 18.70 -3.75
C GLU A 35 -7.27 19.03 -5.05
N GLU A 36 -8.15 20.02 -5.07
CA GLU A 36 -8.84 20.46 -6.28
C GLU A 36 -7.94 21.39 -7.11
N TYR A 37 -7.50 21.03 -8.27
CA TYR A 37 -7.60 19.74 -9.01
C TYR A 37 -6.19 19.29 -9.34
N ASP A 38 -5.50 18.74 -8.37
CA ASP A 38 -4.09 18.40 -8.47
C ASP A 38 -3.76 17.10 -7.73
N PHE A 39 -2.72 16.40 -8.20
CA PHE A 39 -2.08 15.29 -7.51
C PHE A 39 -0.62 15.60 -7.25
N ALA A 40 -0.25 15.68 -5.99
CA ALA A 40 1.14 15.80 -5.58
C ALA A 40 1.66 14.45 -5.06
N LEU A 41 2.77 13.96 -5.63
CA LEU A 41 3.39 12.71 -5.25
C LEU A 41 4.56 12.94 -4.29
N SER A 42 4.64 12.17 -3.21
CA SER A 42 5.78 12.18 -2.29
C SER A 42 7.08 11.72 -2.95
N ARG A 43 6.99 10.92 -4.02
CA ARG A 43 8.10 10.45 -4.84
C ARG A 43 7.66 10.35 -6.29
N ARG A 44 8.46 10.89 -7.20
CA ARG A 44 8.20 10.81 -8.65
C ARG A 44 8.87 9.62 -9.33
N ALA A 45 9.77 8.95 -8.63
CA ALA A 45 10.45 7.76 -9.10
C ALA A 45 10.65 6.77 -7.95
N VAL A 46 10.40 5.49 -8.23
CA VAL A 46 10.56 4.38 -7.28
C VAL A 46 11.14 3.16 -7.99
N TYR A 47 11.53 2.14 -7.25
CA TYR A 47 11.93 0.86 -7.82
C TYR A 47 10.76 -0.10 -7.95
N ALA A 48 10.82 -0.97 -8.95
CA ALA A 48 9.85 -2.04 -9.19
C ALA A 48 9.76 -3.00 -8.01
N GLY A 49 8.61 -3.60 -7.83
CA GLY A 49 8.31 -4.58 -6.78
C GLY A 49 7.06 -4.22 -5.99
N PRO A 50 6.88 -4.85 -4.82
CA PRO A 50 5.74 -4.57 -3.96
C PRO A 50 5.66 -3.10 -3.58
N ALA A 51 4.47 -2.51 -3.70
CA ALA A 51 4.24 -1.09 -3.45
C ALA A 51 2.93 -0.85 -2.70
N THR A 52 2.89 0.23 -1.95
CA THR A 52 1.68 0.81 -1.37
C THR A 52 1.58 2.24 -1.89
N ILE A 53 0.51 2.50 -2.62
CA ILE A 53 0.16 3.84 -3.10
C ILE A 53 -0.98 4.34 -2.22
N GLN A 54 -0.73 5.37 -1.45
CA GLN A 54 -1.74 5.97 -0.58
C GLN A 54 -2.33 7.20 -1.24
N LEU A 55 -3.66 7.26 -1.36
CA LEU A 55 -4.37 8.49 -1.70
C LEU A 55 -4.80 9.16 -0.40
N ALA A 56 -4.31 10.36 -0.14
CA ALA A 56 -4.71 11.20 0.97
C ALA A 56 -5.45 12.42 0.41
N ASN A 57 -6.72 12.57 0.78
CA ASN A 57 -7.57 13.64 0.28
C ASN A 57 -7.55 14.85 1.24
N PHE A 58 -6.85 15.89 0.84
CA PHE A 58 -6.80 17.19 1.52
C PHE A 58 -7.69 18.24 0.86
N GLY A 59 -8.46 17.86 -0.13
CA GLY A 59 -9.42 18.71 -0.81
C GLY A 59 -10.79 18.75 -0.14
N GLU A 60 -11.74 19.38 -0.81
CA GLU A 60 -13.13 19.51 -0.39
C GLU A 60 -14.07 18.54 -1.12
N ASP A 61 -13.66 18.07 -2.29
CA ASP A 61 -14.39 17.09 -3.09
C ASP A 61 -13.91 15.66 -2.84
N PRO A 62 -14.73 14.62 -3.05
CA PRO A 62 -14.27 13.25 -3.13
C PRO A 62 -13.32 13.07 -4.33
N HIS A 63 -12.27 12.28 -4.14
CA HIS A 63 -11.33 11.92 -5.19
C HIS A 63 -11.12 10.40 -5.23
N ASP A 64 -10.78 9.87 -6.39
CA ASP A 64 -10.32 8.49 -6.55
C ASP A 64 -8.95 8.44 -7.21
N LEU A 65 -8.40 7.26 -7.37
CA LEU A 65 -7.10 7.06 -8.01
C LEU A 65 -7.19 5.92 -9.01
N ARG A 66 -6.80 6.22 -10.23
CA ARG A 66 -6.49 5.24 -11.27
C ARG A 66 -5.01 5.29 -11.57
N LEU A 67 -4.43 4.15 -11.86
CA LEU A 67 -3.00 4.00 -12.16
C LEU A 67 -2.83 3.01 -13.30
N ARG A 68 -2.16 3.42 -14.39
CA ARG A 68 -1.86 2.57 -15.54
C ARG A 68 -0.45 2.81 -16.05
N ARG A 69 0.25 1.72 -16.35
CA ARG A 69 1.53 1.81 -17.06
C ARG A 69 1.30 2.24 -18.51
N VAL A 70 2.09 3.20 -19.01
CA VAL A 70 2.06 3.63 -20.42
C VAL A 70 2.37 2.44 -21.32
N GLY A 71 1.50 2.15 -22.28
CA GLY A 71 1.57 0.97 -23.13
C GLY A 71 1.03 -0.32 -22.49
N GLY A 72 0.62 -0.29 -21.23
CA GLY A 72 -0.01 -1.41 -20.55
C GLY A 72 -1.52 -1.42 -20.68
N THR A 73 -2.14 -2.54 -20.36
CA THR A 73 -3.60 -2.73 -20.45
C THR A 73 -4.28 -2.75 -19.09
N LYS A 74 -3.53 -3.05 -18.01
CA LYS A 74 -4.07 -3.15 -16.66
C LYS A 74 -4.16 -1.78 -16.01
N THR A 75 -5.37 -1.44 -15.52
CA THR A 75 -5.61 -0.28 -14.66
C THR A 75 -5.80 -0.74 -13.23
N PHE A 76 -4.96 -0.25 -12.33
CA PHE A 76 -5.19 -0.37 -10.89
C PHE A 76 -6.15 0.73 -10.46
N ALA A 77 -7.01 0.43 -9.51
CA ALA A 77 -8.03 1.36 -9.06
C ALA A 77 -8.14 1.39 -7.54
N LEU A 78 -8.23 2.58 -7.01
CA LEU A 78 -8.63 2.86 -5.63
C LEU A 78 -9.94 3.65 -5.70
N GLY A 79 -10.95 3.22 -4.96
CA GLY A 79 -12.26 3.88 -4.94
C GLY A 79 -12.23 5.26 -4.31
N GLN A 80 -13.38 5.88 -4.20
CA GLN A 80 -13.53 7.23 -3.65
C GLN A 80 -12.96 7.34 -2.24
N VAL A 81 -12.18 8.39 -2.03
CA VAL A 81 -11.67 8.83 -0.73
C VAL A 81 -12.31 10.17 -0.42
N LEU A 82 -13.01 10.25 0.69
CA LEU A 82 -13.69 11.47 1.13
C LEU A 82 -12.70 12.51 1.66
N PRO A 83 -13.07 13.79 1.68
CA PRO A 83 -12.24 14.84 2.28
C PRO A 83 -11.80 14.49 3.70
N GLY A 84 -10.50 14.65 3.97
CA GLY A 84 -9.89 14.33 5.26
C GLY A 84 -9.51 12.85 5.47
N ASP A 85 -9.89 11.96 4.56
CA ASP A 85 -9.59 10.54 4.63
C ASP A 85 -8.37 10.17 3.78
N ALA A 86 -7.85 8.97 4.02
CA ALA A 86 -6.81 8.35 3.21
C ALA A 86 -7.12 6.86 3.02
N SER A 87 -6.67 6.30 1.89
CA SER A 87 -6.82 4.89 1.58
C SER A 87 -5.60 4.36 0.84
N ASP A 88 -5.30 3.08 1.01
CA ASP A 88 -4.11 2.43 0.47
C ASP A 88 -4.45 1.47 -0.67
N LEU A 89 -3.76 1.61 -1.79
CA LEU A 89 -3.70 0.63 -2.87
C LEU A 89 -2.41 -0.19 -2.72
N ARG A 90 -2.53 -1.47 -2.46
CA ARG A 90 -1.41 -2.41 -2.41
C ARG A 90 -1.32 -3.16 -3.73
N THR A 91 -0.16 -3.13 -4.36
CA THR A 91 0.07 -3.76 -5.66
C THR A 91 1.55 -4.11 -5.84
N THR A 92 1.87 -4.70 -6.98
CA THR A 92 3.24 -4.90 -7.44
C THR A 92 3.44 -4.09 -8.72
N LEU A 93 4.41 -3.20 -8.73
CA LEU A 93 4.72 -2.34 -9.87
C LEU A 93 5.82 -2.95 -10.72
N SER A 94 5.54 -3.13 -12.01
CA SER A 94 6.54 -3.47 -13.03
C SER A 94 7.28 -2.20 -13.48
N PRO A 95 8.53 -2.32 -13.98
CA PRO A 95 9.24 -1.17 -14.52
C PRO A 95 8.48 -0.49 -15.66
N GLY A 96 8.53 0.83 -15.70
CA GLY A 96 7.89 1.63 -16.73
C GLY A 96 7.42 2.97 -16.19
N ARG A 97 6.77 3.73 -17.05
CA ARG A 97 6.15 5.00 -16.71
C ARG A 97 4.66 4.76 -16.47
N TYR A 98 4.14 5.32 -15.39
CA TYR A 98 2.74 5.21 -15.02
C TYR A 98 2.08 6.58 -15.06
N VAL A 99 0.82 6.59 -15.49
CA VAL A 99 -0.07 7.75 -15.37
C VAL A 99 -1.04 7.47 -14.24
N LEU A 100 -1.20 8.45 -13.36
CA LEU A 100 -2.16 8.46 -12.26
C LEU A 100 -3.19 9.54 -12.56
N TRP A 101 -4.48 9.26 -12.34
CA TRP A 101 -5.54 10.26 -12.55
C TRP A 101 -6.73 10.00 -11.62
N CYS A 102 -7.50 11.05 -11.37
CA CYS A 102 -8.82 10.95 -10.78
C CYS A 102 -9.86 10.71 -11.88
N SER A 103 -10.72 9.70 -11.71
CA SER A 103 -11.75 9.37 -12.71
C SER A 103 -13.11 10.03 -12.44
N ILE A 104 -13.23 10.80 -11.34
CA ILE A 104 -14.48 11.43 -10.94
C ILE A 104 -14.75 12.65 -11.81
N ALA A 105 -15.95 12.73 -12.39
CA ALA A 105 -16.42 13.86 -13.19
C ALA A 105 -15.36 14.34 -14.20
N ASP A 106 -15.10 15.64 -14.26
CA ASP A 106 -14.10 16.28 -15.10
C ASP A 106 -12.77 16.58 -14.39
N HIS A 107 -12.54 15.98 -13.22
CA HIS A 107 -11.37 16.28 -12.40
C HIS A 107 -10.03 16.05 -13.13
N ARG A 108 -9.93 14.99 -13.94
CA ARG A 108 -8.75 14.74 -14.75
C ARG A 108 -8.51 15.86 -15.77
N ALA A 109 -9.56 16.30 -16.45
CA ALA A 109 -9.49 17.38 -17.43
C ALA A 109 -9.09 18.72 -16.79
N ARG A 110 -9.35 18.88 -15.51
CA ARG A 110 -8.97 20.06 -14.73
C ARG A 110 -7.54 20.00 -14.18
N GLY A 111 -6.83 18.89 -14.36
CA GLY A 111 -5.42 18.77 -13.98
C GLY A 111 -5.10 17.65 -12.97
N MET A 112 -6.08 16.88 -12.51
CA MET A 112 -5.84 15.76 -11.57
C MET A 112 -5.23 14.58 -12.28
N GLU A 113 -3.97 14.74 -12.68
CA GLU A 113 -3.14 13.76 -13.32
C GLU A 113 -1.69 13.93 -12.89
N ALA A 114 -0.98 12.82 -12.71
CA ALA A 114 0.43 12.83 -12.36
C ALA A 114 1.15 11.65 -13.03
N GLN A 115 2.47 11.67 -13.00
CA GLN A 115 3.30 10.59 -13.53
C GLN A 115 4.21 10.03 -12.45
N LEU A 116 4.38 8.70 -12.46
CA LEU A 116 5.29 7.96 -11.60
C LEU A 116 6.23 7.12 -12.48
N VAL A 117 7.53 7.27 -12.28
CA VAL A 117 8.55 6.45 -12.96
C VAL A 117 8.91 5.27 -12.08
N VAL A 118 8.75 4.06 -12.59
CA VAL A 118 9.15 2.83 -11.90
C VAL A 118 10.41 2.28 -12.58
N ARG A 119 11.51 2.26 -11.83
CA ARG A 119 12.82 1.81 -12.31
C ARG A 119 13.02 0.34 -12.02
N LYS A 120 13.83 -0.34 -12.85
CA LYS A 120 14.29 -1.69 -12.55
C LYS A 120 15.03 -1.70 -11.21
N LYS A 121 14.74 -2.70 -10.36
CA LYS A 121 15.50 -2.89 -9.14
C LYS A 121 16.94 -3.26 -9.51
N ARG A 122 17.92 -2.58 -8.92
CA ARG A 122 19.32 -2.98 -9.06
C ARG A 122 19.53 -4.33 -8.36
N ARG A 123 20.24 -5.21 -9.03
CA ARG A 123 20.69 -6.47 -8.46
C ARG A 123 21.83 -6.21 -7.47
#